data_c588b7244c677685d6089e8068357128
#
_entry.id   c588b7244c677685d6089e8068357128
#
_cell.length_a   1.000
_cell.length_b   1.000
_cell.length_c   1.000
_cell.angle_alpha   90.00
_cell.angle_beta   90.00
_cell.angle_gamma   90.00
#
_symmetry.space_group_name_H-M   'P 1'
#
loop_
_entity.id
_entity.type
_entity.pdbx_description
1 polymer ?
#
loop_
_entity_poly.entity_id
_entity_poly.type
_entity_poly.pdbx_seq_one_letter_code
_entity_poly.pdbx_strand_id
1 'polypeptide(L)'
;MKPRTILLLVLALALIIGGVIGWTKYQQVRADYDAYRTLIQQGVKIAGLDVGWRTPEEARGKVFEGAAKPYYEDFRLTYRDTELTLSPGDDLGFEIPVDEMVEEAVAASHQYDYWQGFRLWIQGQAESLDLDVPLRMTFDESAATSHLEEIAKAHDIEAVEPMVDVQKLTFIPGLPGRRMDVAASAELINERVPDPAEREVDLPISITKPDQSLARIESMISTLGPVMERAPILPSYYTATIPLSTTGGLESTPLVDYTGELTWTFPHFISYTGHLTQTTGFFFDPGEPGYTFNVTEATRLVDLRLRSGMTEPITFEPDLVPPPPITPSLLLPPLEARLAEFPGVTSILVKNLDTGEMIYESNVDYVLSGMSIVKIGIMVEVYRHFGGEVDAQTHQELVDMLGSESCNPCANRLLATVGGGSASAGAQKVTNTMRRLGLANFYLCAPFRVVELWDDRAETVWTAAAGDLVFSQEQEQTPRYDRCVRATPREMADLVEMIYSCTQDEGLLRDAYPNVFSPETCEEMIDIMAANDLRNMLGAGIPYWIKLAHKHGFSGYDVPWGDTRGEVGIVFSPSAPWLISFYIWEDTAWINWGINQPLYRDVSNMLYNYFEWAEPFWPLPPWAPPLEEEAEEEGA
;
A
#
# COMPACT_ATOMS: atom_id res chain seq x y z
N MET A 1 -36.47 -29.04 -121.50
CA MET A 1 -36.19 -27.65 -121.23
C MET A 1 -34.98 -27.21 -122.05
N LYS A 2 -35.07 -26.07 -122.68
CA LYS A 2 -33.93 -25.56 -123.44
C LYS A 2 -32.75 -25.24 -122.52
N PRO A 3 -31.47 -25.50 -122.87
CA PRO A 3 -30.31 -25.33 -122.03
C PRO A 3 -30.20 -23.91 -121.38
N ARG A 4 -30.74 -22.90 -122.10
CA ARG A 4 -30.81 -21.52 -121.59
C ARG A 4 -31.74 -21.37 -120.39
N THR A 5 -32.81 -22.16 -120.31
CA THR A 5 -33.77 -22.12 -119.20
C THR A 5 -33.18 -22.78 -117.93
N ILE A 6 -32.36 -23.81 -118.04
CA ILE A 6 -31.64 -24.46 -116.95
C ILE A 6 -30.59 -23.52 -116.39
N LEU A 7 -29.81 -22.80 -117.25
CA LEU A 7 -28.80 -21.83 -116.83
C LEU A 7 -29.42 -20.65 -116.06
N LEU A 8 -30.59 -20.15 -116.53
CA LEU A 8 -31.30 -19.07 -115.84
C LEU A 8 -31.84 -19.51 -114.46
N LEU A 9 -32.31 -20.78 -114.37
CA LEU A 9 -32.76 -21.31 -113.05
C LEU A 9 -31.62 -21.56 -112.10
N VAL A 10 -30.45 -22.02 -112.56
CA VAL A 10 -29.24 -22.18 -111.74
C VAL A 10 -28.72 -20.79 -111.25
N LEU A 11 -28.68 -19.79 -112.15
CA LEU A 11 -28.33 -18.43 -111.83
C LEU A 11 -29.32 -17.80 -110.80
N ALA A 12 -30.62 -18.00 -111.02
CA ALA A 12 -31.63 -17.54 -110.08
C ALA A 12 -31.52 -18.24 -108.71
N LEU A 13 -31.27 -19.58 -108.74
CA LEU A 13 -31.04 -20.31 -107.48
C LEU A 13 -29.76 -19.86 -106.78
N ALA A 14 -28.68 -19.64 -107.53
CA ALA A 14 -27.41 -19.10 -106.94
C ALA A 14 -27.59 -17.70 -106.40
N LEU A 15 -28.38 -16.83 -107.06
CA LEU A 15 -28.75 -15.52 -106.57
C LEU A 15 -29.63 -15.60 -105.30
N ILE A 16 -30.58 -16.54 -105.27
CA ILE A 16 -31.41 -16.78 -104.09
C ILE A 16 -30.57 -17.32 -102.93
N ILE A 17 -29.71 -18.34 -103.20
CA ILE A 17 -28.81 -18.89 -102.21
C ILE A 17 -27.83 -17.83 -101.74
N GLY A 18 -27.21 -17.06 -102.65
CA GLY A 18 -26.34 -15.94 -102.31
C GLY A 18 -27.08 -14.86 -101.54
N GLY A 19 -28.32 -14.56 -101.91
CA GLY A 19 -29.19 -13.65 -101.18
C GLY A 19 -29.54 -14.14 -99.77
N VAL A 20 -29.87 -15.44 -99.63
CA VAL A 20 -30.12 -16.04 -98.28
C VAL A 20 -28.86 -16.06 -97.46
N ILE A 21 -27.72 -16.44 -97.99
CA ILE A 21 -26.44 -16.42 -97.27
C ILE A 21 -26.07 -14.97 -96.92
N GLY A 22 -26.22 -14.04 -97.86
CA GLY A 22 -25.98 -12.62 -97.60
C GLY A 22 -26.90 -12.05 -96.50
N TRP A 23 -28.20 -12.45 -96.64
CA TRP A 23 -29.18 -12.03 -95.61
C TRP A 23 -28.88 -12.64 -94.21
N THR A 24 -28.55 -13.92 -94.14
CA THR A 24 -28.21 -14.56 -92.87
C THR A 24 -26.91 -13.95 -92.25
N LYS A 25 -25.93 -13.72 -93.12
CA LYS A 25 -24.69 -13.00 -92.66
C LYS A 25 -24.98 -11.59 -92.23
N TYR A 26 -25.81 -10.86 -92.96
CA TYR A 26 -26.23 -9.51 -92.55
C TYR A 26 -26.96 -9.54 -91.20
N GLN A 27 -27.89 -10.48 -91.03
CA GLN A 27 -28.62 -10.63 -89.78
C GLN A 27 -27.66 -10.97 -88.60
N GLN A 28 -26.67 -11.84 -88.83
CA GLN A 28 -25.67 -12.19 -87.87
C GLN A 28 -24.82 -10.97 -87.49
N VAL A 29 -24.27 -10.28 -88.49
CA VAL A 29 -23.43 -9.07 -88.25
C VAL A 29 -24.25 -7.97 -87.61
N ARG A 30 -25.52 -7.86 -87.96
CA ARG A 30 -26.42 -6.90 -87.24
C ARG A 30 -26.66 -7.32 -85.81
N ALA A 31 -26.89 -8.61 -85.58
CA ALA A 31 -27.05 -9.11 -84.21
C ALA A 31 -25.77 -8.91 -83.35
N ASP A 32 -24.61 -9.11 -83.96
CA ASP A 32 -23.32 -8.89 -83.32
C ASP A 32 -23.13 -7.39 -83.00
N TYR A 33 -23.56 -6.49 -83.86
CA TYR A 33 -23.53 -5.05 -83.60
C TYR A 33 -24.60 -4.64 -82.61
N ASP A 34 -25.79 -5.21 -82.66
CA ASP A 34 -26.80 -4.93 -81.62
C ASP A 34 -26.34 -5.37 -80.26
N ALA A 35 -25.64 -6.52 -80.15
CA ALA A 35 -24.99 -6.96 -78.92
C ALA A 35 -23.86 -6.02 -78.51
N TYR A 36 -23.02 -5.56 -79.44
CA TYR A 36 -21.97 -4.56 -79.17
C TYR A 36 -22.58 -3.27 -78.66
N ARG A 37 -23.71 -2.82 -79.21
CA ARG A 37 -24.40 -1.60 -78.71
C ARG A 37 -24.98 -1.74 -77.29
N THR A 38 -25.12 -2.92 -76.78
CA THR A 38 -25.52 -3.11 -75.40
C THR A 38 -24.37 -2.84 -74.39
N LEU A 39 -23.16 -2.78 -74.92
CA LEU A 39 -21.96 -2.53 -74.12
C LEU A 39 -21.56 -1.07 -74.19
N ILE A 40 -20.97 -0.61 -73.09
CA ILE A 40 -20.35 0.71 -73.03
C ILE A 40 -19.07 0.70 -73.89
N GLN A 41 -18.83 1.78 -74.60
CA GLN A 41 -17.71 1.88 -75.53
C GLN A 41 -16.36 1.82 -74.80
N GLN A 42 -15.35 1.24 -75.51
CA GLN A 42 -13.99 1.19 -74.98
C GLN A 42 -13.45 2.60 -74.65
N GLY A 43 -12.73 2.73 -73.53
CA GLY A 43 -12.12 3.99 -73.10
C GLY A 43 -13.01 4.91 -72.28
N VAL A 44 -14.28 4.51 -72.10
CA VAL A 44 -15.19 5.23 -71.20
C VAL A 44 -14.86 4.84 -69.78
N LYS A 45 -14.68 5.82 -68.97
CA LYS A 45 -14.48 5.71 -67.52
C LYS A 45 -15.62 6.40 -66.79
N ILE A 46 -15.91 5.94 -65.58
CA ILE A 46 -16.79 6.60 -64.63
C ILE A 46 -16.02 6.67 -63.32
N ALA A 47 -15.85 7.88 -62.80
CA ALA A 47 -15.06 8.12 -61.61
C ALA A 47 -13.63 7.52 -61.65
N GLY A 48 -12.98 7.63 -62.83
CA GLY A 48 -11.66 7.06 -63.07
C GLY A 48 -11.63 5.54 -63.32
N LEU A 49 -12.75 4.81 -63.10
CA LEU A 49 -12.86 3.39 -63.31
C LEU A 49 -13.22 3.06 -64.74
N ASP A 50 -12.41 2.28 -65.41
CA ASP A 50 -12.70 1.82 -66.79
C ASP A 50 -13.93 0.92 -66.79
N VAL A 51 -14.99 1.36 -67.45
CA VAL A 51 -16.26 0.63 -67.65
C VAL A 51 -16.46 0.16 -69.08
N GLY A 52 -15.47 0.36 -69.95
CA GLY A 52 -15.53 -0.11 -71.35
C GLY A 52 -15.75 -1.61 -71.46
N TRP A 53 -16.44 -2.02 -72.47
CA TRP A 53 -16.80 -3.43 -72.79
C TRP A 53 -17.70 -4.09 -71.70
N ARG A 54 -18.40 -3.31 -70.90
CA ARG A 54 -19.33 -3.79 -69.87
C ARG A 54 -20.77 -3.46 -70.26
N THR A 55 -21.66 -4.29 -69.80
CA THR A 55 -23.09 -3.96 -69.86
C THR A 55 -23.34 -2.83 -68.83
N PRO A 56 -24.40 -2.05 -68.96
CA PRO A 56 -24.78 -1.02 -68.01
C PRO A 56 -24.90 -1.55 -66.57
N GLU A 57 -25.41 -2.79 -66.42
CA GLU A 57 -25.58 -3.43 -65.13
C GLU A 57 -24.22 -3.80 -64.49
N GLU A 58 -23.28 -4.36 -65.24
CA GLU A 58 -21.91 -4.64 -64.77
C GLU A 58 -21.16 -3.35 -64.47
N ALA A 59 -21.38 -2.28 -65.24
CA ALA A 59 -20.80 -0.98 -64.99
C ALA A 59 -21.32 -0.38 -63.68
N ARG A 60 -22.65 -0.46 -63.41
CA ARG A 60 -23.24 -0.04 -62.12
C ARG A 60 -22.56 -0.76 -60.96
N GLY A 61 -22.50 -2.08 -61.00
CA GLY A 61 -21.87 -2.86 -59.94
C GLY A 61 -20.40 -2.45 -59.71
N LYS A 62 -19.65 -2.28 -60.80
CA LYS A 62 -18.24 -1.88 -60.72
C LYS A 62 -18.06 -0.47 -60.15
N VAL A 63 -18.87 0.48 -60.60
CA VAL A 63 -18.81 1.87 -60.12
C VAL A 63 -19.26 1.95 -58.65
N PHE A 64 -20.32 1.23 -58.33
CA PHE A 64 -20.79 1.19 -56.95
C PHE A 64 -19.71 0.62 -56.00
N GLU A 65 -19.23 -0.58 -56.26
CA GLU A 65 -18.24 -1.22 -55.39
C GLU A 65 -16.88 -0.53 -55.42
N GLY A 66 -16.45 0.02 -56.57
CA GLY A 66 -15.10 0.58 -56.71
C GLY A 66 -14.98 2.07 -56.46
N ALA A 67 -16.07 2.84 -56.58
CA ALA A 67 -16.04 4.29 -56.44
C ALA A 67 -17.07 4.81 -55.45
N ALA A 68 -18.31 4.31 -55.44
CA ALA A 68 -19.39 4.87 -54.65
C ALA A 68 -19.42 4.33 -53.21
N LYS A 69 -19.24 3.04 -53.02
CA LYS A 69 -19.39 2.34 -51.76
C LYS A 69 -18.59 2.95 -50.60
N PRO A 70 -17.31 3.38 -50.77
CA PRO A 70 -16.56 4.00 -49.66
C PRO A 70 -17.20 5.27 -49.10
N TYR A 71 -17.99 5.98 -49.89
CA TYR A 71 -18.68 7.19 -49.46
C TYR A 71 -19.89 6.93 -48.58
N TYR A 72 -20.43 5.71 -48.59
CA TYR A 72 -21.54 5.28 -47.74
C TYR A 72 -21.07 4.68 -46.43
N GLU A 73 -19.76 4.61 -46.19
CA GLU A 73 -19.25 4.24 -44.87
C GLU A 73 -19.65 5.28 -43.84
N ASP A 74 -20.11 4.79 -42.67
CA ASP A 74 -20.58 5.63 -41.61
C ASP A 74 -19.46 6.54 -41.08
N PHE A 75 -19.81 7.76 -40.77
CA PHE A 75 -18.97 8.62 -39.97
C PHE A 75 -18.93 8.14 -38.52
N ARG A 76 -17.75 8.10 -37.96
CA ARG A 76 -17.52 7.96 -36.51
C ARG A 76 -17.40 9.35 -35.90
N LEU A 77 -18.43 9.75 -35.19
CA LEU A 77 -18.48 11.04 -34.56
C LEU A 77 -18.05 10.87 -33.12
N THR A 78 -17.04 11.60 -32.70
CA THR A 78 -16.68 11.68 -31.29
C THR A 78 -17.33 12.91 -30.69
N TYR A 79 -18.27 12.70 -29.80
CA TYR A 79 -18.81 13.78 -28.98
C TYR A 79 -18.52 13.51 -27.53
N ARG A 80 -17.55 14.22 -26.99
CA ARG A 80 -16.97 13.97 -25.66
C ARG A 80 -16.34 12.57 -25.60
N ASP A 81 -16.82 11.73 -24.69
CA ASP A 81 -16.38 10.35 -24.52
C ASP A 81 -17.34 9.34 -25.18
N THR A 82 -18.26 9.85 -26.00
CA THR A 82 -19.27 9.02 -26.66
C THR A 82 -18.95 8.95 -28.14
N GLU A 83 -18.84 7.73 -28.62
CA GLU A 83 -18.76 7.46 -30.05
C GLU A 83 -20.17 7.31 -30.60
N LEU A 84 -20.46 8.06 -31.64
CA LEU A 84 -21.72 8.08 -32.35
C LEU A 84 -21.45 7.74 -33.81
N THR A 85 -22.44 7.24 -34.47
CA THR A 85 -22.35 6.96 -35.88
C THR A 85 -23.36 7.82 -36.63
N LEU A 86 -22.98 8.31 -37.81
CA LEU A 86 -23.85 9.02 -38.70
C LEU A 86 -23.71 8.37 -40.09
N SER A 87 -24.82 7.86 -40.59
CA SER A 87 -24.88 7.24 -41.90
C SER A 87 -25.11 8.28 -42.99
N PRO A 88 -24.18 8.42 -43.95
CA PRO A 88 -24.37 9.39 -45.03
C PRO A 88 -25.70 9.18 -45.78
N GLY A 89 -26.08 7.94 -46.05
CA GLY A 89 -27.30 7.63 -46.78
C GLY A 89 -28.57 7.94 -45.99
N ASP A 90 -28.65 7.43 -44.76
CA ASP A 90 -29.88 7.50 -43.96
C ASP A 90 -30.07 8.86 -43.29
N ASP A 91 -28.96 9.43 -42.77
CA ASP A 91 -29.03 10.64 -41.95
C ASP A 91 -28.84 11.94 -42.72
N LEU A 92 -28.08 11.90 -43.85
CA LEU A 92 -27.80 13.09 -44.68
C LEU A 92 -28.51 13.08 -46.03
N GLY A 93 -29.27 12.03 -46.34
CA GLY A 93 -29.84 11.88 -47.67
C GLY A 93 -28.76 11.82 -48.78
N PHE A 94 -27.56 11.32 -48.41
CA PHE A 94 -26.47 11.25 -49.35
C PHE A 94 -26.75 10.23 -50.46
N GLU A 95 -26.59 10.69 -51.70
CA GLU A 95 -26.80 9.85 -52.87
C GLU A 95 -25.72 10.08 -53.92
N ILE A 96 -25.20 9.00 -54.45
CA ILE A 96 -24.39 9.00 -55.66
C ILE A 96 -25.26 8.42 -56.75
N PRO A 97 -25.67 9.23 -57.75
CA PRO A 97 -26.57 8.79 -58.80
C PRO A 97 -25.82 7.92 -59.83
N VAL A 98 -25.39 6.74 -59.39
CA VAL A 98 -24.62 5.81 -60.23
C VAL A 98 -25.39 5.46 -61.50
N ASP A 99 -26.72 5.33 -61.39
CA ASP A 99 -27.59 5.04 -62.56
C ASP A 99 -27.51 6.14 -63.61
N GLU A 100 -27.61 7.40 -63.21
CA GLU A 100 -27.50 8.54 -64.11
C GLU A 100 -26.13 8.63 -64.77
N MET A 101 -25.06 8.38 -63.98
CA MET A 101 -23.69 8.39 -64.47
C MET A 101 -23.44 7.28 -65.50
N VAL A 102 -24.03 6.09 -65.26
CA VAL A 102 -23.97 5.00 -66.21
C VAL A 102 -24.82 5.30 -67.44
N GLU A 103 -26.02 5.88 -67.31
CA GLU A 103 -26.84 6.32 -68.42
C GLU A 103 -26.13 7.37 -69.26
N GLU A 104 -25.42 8.32 -68.67
CA GLU A 104 -24.59 9.28 -69.37
C GLU A 104 -23.45 8.61 -70.14
N ALA A 105 -22.79 7.65 -69.54
CA ALA A 105 -21.72 6.87 -70.17
C ALA A 105 -22.26 6.05 -71.36
N VAL A 106 -23.46 5.46 -71.19
CA VAL A 106 -24.17 4.74 -72.29
C VAL A 106 -24.59 5.70 -73.40
N ALA A 107 -25.17 6.83 -73.04
CA ALA A 107 -25.58 7.83 -74.02
C ALA A 107 -24.37 8.38 -74.80
N ALA A 108 -23.26 8.64 -74.11
CA ALA A 108 -22.02 9.05 -74.79
C ALA A 108 -21.46 7.95 -75.71
N SER A 109 -21.64 6.68 -75.36
CA SER A 109 -21.22 5.56 -76.16
C SER A 109 -22.06 5.43 -77.46
N HIS A 110 -23.24 6.06 -77.50
CA HIS A 110 -24.17 5.99 -78.66
C HIS A 110 -24.32 7.33 -79.35
N GLN A 111 -23.28 8.14 -79.43
CA GLN A 111 -23.28 9.48 -80.03
C GLN A 111 -23.58 9.45 -81.53
N TYR A 112 -23.36 8.32 -82.20
CA TYR A 112 -23.71 8.12 -83.63
C TYR A 112 -25.09 7.47 -83.79
N ASP A 113 -25.81 7.88 -84.86
CA ASP A 113 -27.03 7.14 -85.24
C ASP A 113 -26.69 5.68 -85.53
N TYR A 114 -27.74 4.83 -85.51
CA TYR A 114 -27.57 3.39 -85.68
C TYR A 114 -26.75 3.02 -86.90
N TRP A 115 -27.02 3.64 -88.05
CA TRP A 115 -26.37 3.30 -89.29
C TRP A 115 -24.95 3.85 -89.44
N GLN A 116 -24.72 5.02 -88.86
CA GLN A 116 -23.35 5.57 -88.80
C GLN A 116 -22.47 4.70 -87.94
N GLY A 117 -22.94 4.37 -86.77
CA GLY A 117 -22.20 3.53 -85.80
C GLY A 117 -21.98 2.13 -86.36
N PHE A 118 -23.00 1.51 -86.99
CA PHE A 118 -22.87 0.22 -87.64
C PHE A 118 -21.83 0.18 -88.78
N ARG A 119 -21.77 1.25 -89.57
CA ARG A 119 -20.75 1.43 -90.57
C ARG A 119 -19.34 1.49 -90.05
N LEU A 120 -19.11 2.34 -88.98
CA LEU A 120 -17.84 2.48 -88.37
C LEU A 120 -17.38 1.16 -87.71
N TRP A 121 -18.29 0.49 -87.03
CA TRP A 121 -18.02 -0.79 -86.39
C TRP A 121 -17.60 -1.90 -87.40
N ILE A 122 -18.32 -2.03 -88.53
CA ILE A 122 -17.94 -2.98 -89.59
C ILE A 122 -16.55 -2.62 -90.15
N GLN A 123 -16.21 -1.35 -90.27
CA GLN A 123 -14.92 -0.88 -90.78
C GLN A 123 -13.78 -1.04 -89.79
N GLY A 124 -14.04 -1.51 -88.56
CA GLY A 124 -13.05 -1.57 -87.50
C GLY A 124 -12.57 -0.23 -87.06
N GLN A 125 -13.34 0.84 -87.32
CA GLN A 125 -13.04 2.24 -86.99
C GLN A 125 -13.82 2.72 -85.76
N ALA A 126 -14.36 1.81 -84.97
CA ALA A 126 -14.90 2.19 -83.63
C ALA A 126 -13.76 2.69 -82.77
N GLU A 127 -13.64 3.99 -82.62
CA GLU A 127 -12.61 4.64 -81.86
C GLU A 127 -12.87 4.41 -80.37
N SER A 128 -11.78 4.33 -79.55
CA SER A 128 -11.85 4.41 -78.08
C SER A 128 -12.33 5.79 -77.73
N LEU A 129 -13.38 5.87 -76.95
CA LEU A 129 -13.88 7.14 -76.40
C LEU A 129 -13.08 7.52 -75.19
N ASP A 130 -12.34 8.63 -75.23
CA ASP A 130 -11.65 9.17 -74.04
C ASP A 130 -12.62 10.06 -73.26
N LEU A 131 -13.45 9.39 -72.47
CA LEU A 131 -14.46 10.05 -71.62
C LEU A 131 -14.36 9.53 -70.20
N ASP A 132 -14.27 10.43 -69.25
CA ASP A 132 -14.41 10.12 -67.82
C ASP A 132 -15.62 10.89 -67.29
N VAL A 133 -16.67 10.18 -66.89
CA VAL A 133 -17.83 10.74 -66.21
C VAL A 133 -17.45 10.96 -64.78
N PRO A 134 -17.39 12.23 -64.32
CA PRO A 134 -16.94 12.52 -62.96
C PRO A 134 -17.91 11.97 -61.92
N LEU A 135 -17.36 11.55 -60.77
CA LEU A 135 -18.18 11.20 -59.63
C LEU A 135 -19.03 12.42 -59.22
N ARG A 136 -20.33 12.19 -59.09
CA ARG A 136 -21.27 13.20 -58.58
C ARG A 136 -21.90 12.68 -57.32
N MET A 137 -22.13 13.57 -56.42
CA MET A 137 -22.82 13.26 -55.18
C MET A 137 -23.77 14.41 -54.83
N THR A 138 -24.82 14.06 -54.16
CA THR A 138 -25.79 15.00 -53.62
C THR A 138 -26.10 14.63 -52.19
N PHE A 139 -26.28 15.58 -51.33
CA PHE A 139 -26.72 15.38 -49.97
C PHE A 139 -27.43 16.67 -49.46
N ASP A 140 -28.19 16.52 -48.40
CA ASP A 140 -28.87 17.62 -47.77
C ASP A 140 -28.03 18.20 -46.65
N GLU A 141 -27.35 19.34 -46.88
CA GLU A 141 -26.54 20.04 -45.91
C GLU A 141 -27.34 20.42 -44.62
N SER A 142 -28.67 20.58 -44.75
CA SER A 142 -29.51 20.91 -43.58
C SER A 142 -29.84 19.66 -42.75
N ALA A 143 -29.78 18.48 -43.30
CA ALA A 143 -30.02 17.24 -42.60
C ALA A 143 -28.96 17.00 -41.53
N ALA A 144 -27.68 17.31 -41.82
CA ALA A 144 -26.60 17.26 -40.84
C ALA A 144 -26.92 18.11 -39.57
N THR A 145 -27.40 19.33 -39.78
CA THR A 145 -27.80 20.21 -38.68
C THR A 145 -28.91 19.60 -37.83
N SER A 146 -29.97 19.09 -38.49
CA SER A 146 -31.12 18.51 -37.82
C SER A 146 -30.76 17.26 -37.00
N HIS A 147 -29.95 16.39 -37.57
CA HIS A 147 -29.50 15.19 -36.91
C HIS A 147 -28.61 15.52 -35.70
N LEU A 148 -27.67 16.47 -35.84
CA LEU A 148 -26.81 16.94 -34.76
C LEU A 148 -27.57 17.63 -33.64
N GLU A 149 -28.68 18.36 -33.95
CA GLU A 149 -29.58 18.94 -32.92
C GLU A 149 -30.23 17.85 -32.06
N GLU A 150 -30.62 16.72 -32.64
CA GLU A 150 -31.16 15.58 -31.90
C GLU A 150 -30.08 14.93 -31.01
N ILE A 151 -28.88 14.75 -31.53
CA ILE A 151 -27.73 14.26 -30.75
C ILE A 151 -27.41 15.23 -29.62
N ALA A 152 -27.31 16.52 -29.88
CA ALA A 152 -27.05 17.55 -28.89
C ALA A 152 -28.09 17.53 -27.78
N LYS A 153 -29.36 17.43 -28.10
CA LYS A 153 -30.45 17.34 -27.12
C LYS A 153 -30.35 16.12 -26.20
N ALA A 154 -29.82 15.00 -26.72
CA ALA A 154 -29.65 13.77 -25.97
C ALA A 154 -28.38 13.76 -25.11
N HIS A 155 -27.32 14.46 -25.54
CA HIS A 155 -25.99 14.33 -24.97
C HIS A 155 -25.41 15.63 -24.36
N ASP A 156 -26.01 16.77 -24.60
CA ASP A 156 -25.60 18.04 -24.01
C ASP A 156 -25.78 18.01 -22.49
N ILE A 157 -24.87 18.64 -21.81
CA ILE A 157 -24.89 18.76 -20.35
C ILE A 157 -24.99 20.25 -19.99
N GLU A 158 -26.01 20.57 -19.21
CA GLU A 158 -26.12 21.89 -18.62
C GLU A 158 -25.03 22.11 -17.56
N ALA A 159 -24.58 23.36 -17.43
CA ALA A 159 -23.67 23.72 -16.36
C ALA A 159 -24.35 23.53 -15.00
N VAL A 160 -23.64 22.88 -14.08
CA VAL A 160 -24.07 22.71 -12.69
C VAL A 160 -23.24 23.65 -11.82
N GLU A 161 -23.91 24.51 -11.06
CA GLU A 161 -23.22 25.42 -10.13
C GLU A 161 -22.54 24.63 -8.98
N PRO A 162 -21.39 25.10 -8.47
CA PRO A 162 -20.75 24.51 -7.33
C PRO A 162 -21.61 24.61 -6.07
N MET A 163 -21.53 23.63 -5.19
CA MET A 163 -22.23 23.61 -3.91
C MET A 163 -21.39 22.96 -2.82
N VAL A 164 -21.74 23.21 -1.57
CA VAL A 164 -21.16 22.55 -0.39
C VAL A 164 -22.23 21.67 0.24
N ASP A 165 -21.90 20.39 0.43
CA ASP A 165 -22.67 19.47 1.25
C ASP A 165 -22.11 19.49 2.67
N VAL A 166 -22.80 20.17 3.57
CA VAL A 166 -22.39 20.36 4.97
C VAL A 166 -22.45 19.05 5.76
N GLN A 167 -23.32 18.10 5.38
CA GLN A 167 -23.44 16.81 6.07
C GLN A 167 -22.28 15.88 5.72
N LYS A 168 -21.82 15.94 4.47
CA LYS A 168 -20.71 15.13 3.98
C LYS A 168 -19.37 15.87 4.02
N LEU A 169 -19.37 17.11 4.49
CA LEU A 169 -18.18 17.97 4.51
C LEU A 169 -17.49 18.07 3.15
N THR A 170 -18.30 18.19 2.11
CA THR A 170 -17.81 18.04 0.74
C THR A 170 -18.13 19.27 -0.09
N PHE A 171 -17.12 19.82 -0.77
CA PHE A 171 -17.31 20.76 -1.86
C PHE A 171 -17.55 19.96 -3.15
N ILE A 172 -18.67 20.21 -3.77
CA ILE A 172 -19.03 19.62 -5.06
C ILE A 172 -18.73 20.69 -6.12
N PRO A 173 -17.71 20.48 -6.96
CA PRO A 173 -17.40 21.38 -8.05
C PRO A 173 -18.61 21.51 -8.96
N GLY A 174 -18.86 22.69 -9.42
CA GLY A 174 -19.77 22.86 -10.53
C GLY A 174 -19.23 22.11 -11.74
N LEU A 175 -20.12 21.53 -12.49
CA LEU A 175 -19.75 20.88 -13.73
C LEU A 175 -19.91 21.89 -14.88
N PRO A 176 -18.90 22.04 -15.72
CA PRO A 176 -19.05 22.85 -16.91
C PRO A 176 -20.14 22.26 -17.79
N GLY A 177 -21.05 23.11 -18.22
CA GLY A 177 -21.97 22.78 -19.27
C GLY A 177 -21.18 22.56 -20.56
N ARG A 178 -21.55 21.54 -21.28
CA ARG A 178 -20.95 21.21 -22.56
C ARG A 178 -22.05 21.03 -23.55
N ARG A 179 -22.11 21.97 -24.48
CA ARG A 179 -23.07 21.93 -25.58
C ARG A 179 -22.31 21.72 -26.87
N MET A 180 -22.88 20.94 -27.73
CA MET A 180 -22.37 20.81 -29.10
C MET A 180 -22.46 22.15 -29.82
N ASP A 181 -21.41 22.55 -30.49
CA ASP A 181 -21.50 23.60 -31.50
C ASP A 181 -22.06 22.99 -32.78
N VAL A 182 -23.39 22.91 -32.82
CA VAL A 182 -24.11 22.25 -33.93
C VAL A 182 -23.75 22.88 -35.28
N ALA A 183 -23.61 24.19 -35.34
CA ALA A 183 -23.26 24.86 -36.59
C ALA A 183 -21.87 24.50 -37.08
N ALA A 184 -20.87 24.59 -36.20
CA ALA A 184 -19.51 24.20 -36.56
C ALA A 184 -19.38 22.68 -36.83
N SER A 185 -20.14 21.88 -36.11
CA SER A 185 -20.17 20.40 -36.33
C SER A 185 -20.76 20.04 -37.68
N ALA A 186 -21.88 20.71 -38.05
CA ALA A 186 -22.51 20.48 -39.36
C ALA A 186 -21.60 20.92 -40.51
N GLU A 187 -20.92 22.08 -40.34
CA GLU A 187 -19.95 22.56 -41.34
C GLU A 187 -18.82 21.51 -41.55
N LEU A 188 -18.24 21.01 -40.43
CA LEU A 188 -17.20 19.97 -40.51
C LEU A 188 -17.66 18.69 -41.18
N ILE A 189 -18.88 18.22 -40.91
CA ILE A 189 -19.42 17.04 -41.54
C ILE A 189 -19.63 17.28 -43.04
N ASN A 190 -20.26 18.41 -43.36
CA ASN A 190 -20.54 18.76 -44.75
C ASN A 190 -19.27 18.88 -45.60
N GLU A 191 -18.20 19.43 -45.02
CA GLU A 191 -16.88 19.51 -45.65
C GLU A 191 -16.26 18.14 -45.88
N ARG A 192 -16.53 17.14 -45.06
CA ARG A 192 -15.93 15.80 -45.13
C ARG A 192 -16.78 14.78 -45.90
N VAL A 193 -18.05 15.05 -46.12
CA VAL A 193 -18.90 14.16 -46.94
C VAL A 193 -18.25 13.79 -48.27
N PRO A 194 -17.62 14.73 -49.02
CA PRO A 194 -16.98 14.43 -50.30
C PRO A 194 -15.69 13.59 -50.22
N ASP A 195 -15.12 13.36 -49.04
CA ASP A 195 -13.90 12.57 -48.88
C ASP A 195 -14.16 11.27 -48.11
N PRO A 196 -14.10 10.10 -48.75
CA PRO A 196 -14.36 8.82 -48.10
C PRO A 196 -13.24 8.40 -47.15
N ALA A 197 -12.06 9.06 -47.13
CA ALA A 197 -10.96 8.75 -46.25
C ALA A 197 -11.10 9.46 -44.89
N GLU A 198 -11.89 10.50 -44.79
CA GLU A 198 -12.05 11.30 -43.59
C GLU A 198 -13.41 11.03 -42.90
N ARG A 199 -13.55 9.83 -42.31
CA ARG A 199 -14.80 9.38 -41.65
C ARG A 199 -14.77 9.55 -40.12
N GLU A 200 -13.69 10.05 -39.53
CA GLU A 200 -13.59 10.31 -38.09
C GLU A 200 -13.72 11.82 -37.85
N VAL A 201 -14.70 12.22 -37.06
CA VAL A 201 -14.99 13.64 -36.78
C VAL A 201 -15.15 13.86 -35.29
N ASP A 202 -14.27 14.68 -34.74
CA ASP A 202 -14.43 15.22 -33.38
C ASP A 202 -15.38 16.43 -33.45
N LEU A 203 -16.53 16.29 -32.80
CA LEU A 203 -17.55 17.33 -32.82
C LEU A 203 -17.15 18.50 -31.89
N PRO A 204 -17.08 19.72 -32.39
CA PRO A 204 -16.79 20.91 -31.59
C PRO A 204 -17.76 21.09 -30.44
N ILE A 205 -17.23 21.46 -29.29
CA ILE A 205 -18.02 21.73 -28.09
C ILE A 205 -17.83 23.15 -27.62
N SER A 206 -18.90 23.77 -27.21
CA SER A 206 -18.89 25.01 -26.44
C SER A 206 -18.99 24.69 -24.95
N ILE A 207 -18.18 25.35 -24.13
CA ILE A 207 -18.12 25.10 -22.68
C ILE A 207 -18.66 26.31 -21.95
N THR A 208 -19.73 26.10 -21.18
CA THR A 208 -20.25 27.10 -20.22
C THR A 208 -19.65 26.75 -18.85
N LYS A 209 -18.81 27.63 -18.33
CA LYS A 209 -18.19 27.45 -17.03
C LYS A 209 -19.15 27.91 -15.93
N PRO A 210 -19.29 27.13 -14.83
CA PRO A 210 -20.01 27.60 -13.64
C PRO A 210 -19.23 28.72 -12.95
N ASP A 211 -19.91 29.51 -12.11
CA ASP A 211 -19.25 30.56 -11.33
C ASP A 211 -18.39 29.95 -10.22
N GLN A 212 -17.12 29.87 -10.48
CA GLN A 212 -16.07 29.35 -9.58
C GLN A 212 -15.13 30.48 -9.14
N SER A 213 -15.65 31.70 -8.96
CA SER A 213 -14.86 32.80 -8.43
C SER A 213 -14.35 32.49 -7.02
N LEU A 214 -13.14 32.94 -6.72
CA LEU A 214 -12.48 32.67 -5.42
C LEU A 214 -13.35 33.14 -4.24
N ALA A 215 -13.99 34.33 -4.36
CA ALA A 215 -14.85 34.85 -3.33
C ALA A 215 -16.09 33.97 -3.08
N ARG A 216 -16.67 33.39 -4.14
CA ARG A 216 -17.80 32.46 -4.02
C ARG A 216 -17.36 31.16 -3.36
N ILE A 217 -16.23 30.60 -3.77
CA ILE A 217 -15.65 29.39 -3.18
C ILE A 217 -15.40 29.61 -1.69
N GLU A 218 -14.72 30.69 -1.31
CA GLU A 218 -14.42 31.04 0.08
C GLU A 218 -15.70 31.18 0.91
N SER A 219 -16.71 31.87 0.37
CA SER A 219 -18.02 32.03 1.03
C SER A 219 -18.69 30.67 1.28
N MET A 220 -18.63 29.77 0.33
CA MET A 220 -19.20 28.42 0.46
C MET A 220 -18.43 27.57 1.45
N ILE A 221 -17.11 27.54 1.37
CA ILE A 221 -16.24 26.76 2.25
C ILE A 221 -16.31 27.28 3.68
N SER A 222 -16.47 28.57 3.90
CA SER A 222 -16.61 29.17 5.23
C SER A 222 -17.80 28.62 6.02
N THR A 223 -18.83 28.07 5.34
CA THR A 223 -19.96 27.42 6.02
C THR A 223 -19.58 26.12 6.72
N LEU A 224 -18.47 25.51 6.35
CA LEU A 224 -17.96 24.28 6.97
C LEU A 224 -17.22 24.53 8.29
N GLY A 225 -16.60 25.71 8.46
CA GLY A 225 -15.80 26.04 9.64
C GLY A 225 -16.50 25.69 10.95
N PRO A 226 -17.69 26.23 11.25
CA PRO A 226 -18.37 25.98 12.53
C PRO A 226 -18.76 24.52 12.78
N VAL A 227 -18.88 23.71 11.72
CA VAL A 227 -19.24 22.29 11.83
C VAL A 227 -17.99 21.42 12.06
N MET A 228 -16.85 21.87 11.58
CA MET A 228 -15.58 21.14 11.60
C MET A 228 -14.67 21.53 12.77
N GLU A 229 -15.03 22.53 13.55
CA GLU A 229 -14.22 22.98 14.70
C GLU A 229 -14.73 22.37 16.00
N ARG A 230 -13.84 21.73 16.73
CA ARG A 230 -14.10 21.18 18.06
C ARG A 230 -12.82 21.18 18.90
N ALA A 231 -12.92 21.64 20.13
CA ALA A 231 -11.78 21.53 21.05
C ALA A 231 -11.47 20.07 21.38
N PRO A 232 -10.19 19.73 21.55
CA PRO A 232 -9.79 18.38 21.97
C PRO A 232 -10.28 18.08 23.39
N ILE A 233 -10.61 16.80 23.65
CA ILE A 233 -10.84 16.28 24.99
C ILE A 233 -9.48 15.86 25.55
N LEU A 234 -9.22 16.23 26.81
CA LEU A 234 -7.93 15.94 27.45
C LEU A 234 -7.73 14.45 27.72
N PRO A 235 -6.47 13.97 27.69
CA PRO A 235 -6.16 12.60 28.02
C PRO A 235 -6.53 12.25 29.46
N SER A 236 -6.86 10.99 29.69
CA SER A 236 -7.16 10.45 31.01
C SER A 236 -6.53 9.07 31.19
N TYR A 237 -6.63 8.53 32.39
CA TYR A 237 -6.12 7.21 32.75
C TYR A 237 -7.21 6.41 33.43
N TYR A 238 -7.32 5.13 33.12
CA TYR A 238 -8.24 4.22 33.77
C TYR A 238 -7.67 2.80 33.89
N THR A 239 -8.27 1.99 34.77
CA THR A 239 -7.96 0.57 34.91
C THR A 239 -9.21 -0.25 34.65
N ALA A 240 -9.01 -1.40 34.02
CA ALA A 240 -10.05 -2.40 33.89
C ALA A 240 -9.53 -3.72 34.47
N THR A 241 -10.41 -4.48 35.10
CA THR A 241 -10.04 -5.71 35.82
C THR A 241 -10.95 -6.85 35.41
N ILE A 242 -10.32 -7.96 35.01
CA ILE A 242 -11.02 -9.21 34.72
C ILE A 242 -10.83 -10.16 35.91
N PRO A 243 -11.91 -10.65 36.55
CA PRO A 243 -11.80 -11.67 37.57
C PRO A 243 -11.35 -13.00 36.93
N LEU A 244 -10.38 -13.65 37.56
CA LEU A 244 -9.98 -15.01 37.21
C LEU A 244 -10.62 -15.97 38.21
N SER A 245 -11.00 -17.18 37.76
CA SER A 245 -11.51 -18.20 38.68
C SER A 245 -10.44 -18.64 39.66
N THR A 246 -10.88 -18.85 40.93
CA THR A 246 -9.99 -19.26 42.03
C THR A 246 -10.15 -20.72 42.42
N THR A 247 -11.09 -21.45 41.78
CA THR A 247 -11.37 -22.86 42.08
C THR A 247 -10.46 -23.79 41.31
N GLY A 248 -9.92 -24.81 41.97
CA GLY A 248 -8.92 -25.72 41.39
C GLY A 248 -9.47 -26.59 40.27
N GLY A 249 -8.81 -26.61 39.14
CA GLY A 249 -9.16 -27.43 37.99
C GLY A 249 -9.02 -26.71 36.66
N LEU A 250 -9.39 -27.39 35.57
CA LEU A 250 -9.59 -26.76 34.26
C LEU A 250 -10.96 -26.10 34.26
N GLU A 251 -10.97 -24.79 34.33
CA GLU A 251 -12.20 -24.01 34.23
C GLU A 251 -12.14 -23.09 33.03
N SER A 252 -13.29 -22.82 32.41
CA SER A 252 -13.38 -21.78 31.40
C SER A 252 -13.82 -20.47 32.06
N THR A 253 -12.98 -19.47 31.98
CA THR A 253 -13.29 -18.13 32.48
C THR A 253 -13.72 -17.26 31.32
N PRO A 254 -14.87 -16.58 31.43
CA PRO A 254 -15.24 -15.59 30.45
C PRO A 254 -14.26 -14.42 30.53
N LEU A 255 -13.67 -14.07 29.41
CA LEU A 255 -12.92 -12.84 29.24
C LEU A 255 -13.85 -11.76 28.72
N VAL A 256 -13.89 -10.67 29.42
CA VAL A 256 -14.59 -9.47 28.99
C VAL A 256 -13.56 -8.42 28.58
N ASP A 257 -13.88 -7.70 27.53
CA ASP A 257 -13.06 -6.57 27.11
C ASP A 257 -13.16 -5.40 28.10
N TYR A 258 -12.43 -4.33 27.82
CA TYR A 258 -12.44 -3.12 28.65
C TYR A 258 -13.78 -2.37 28.61
N THR A 259 -14.68 -2.69 27.68
CA THR A 259 -16.04 -2.14 27.64
C THR A 259 -17.00 -2.92 28.52
N GLY A 260 -16.60 -4.10 29.01
CA GLY A 260 -17.40 -5.00 29.81
C GLY A 260 -18.17 -6.04 28.99
N GLU A 261 -17.92 -6.13 27.68
CA GLU A 261 -18.54 -7.12 26.82
C GLU A 261 -17.78 -8.46 26.85
N LEU A 262 -18.52 -9.57 26.74
CA LEU A 262 -17.94 -10.89 26.69
C LEU A 262 -17.26 -11.09 25.32
N THR A 263 -15.92 -11.17 25.30
CA THR A 263 -15.17 -11.35 24.06
C THR A 263 -14.95 -12.83 23.74
N TRP A 264 -14.59 -13.64 24.73
CA TRP A 264 -14.37 -15.08 24.56
C TRP A 264 -14.28 -15.81 25.91
N THR A 265 -14.25 -17.14 25.89
CA THR A 265 -14.00 -17.98 27.06
C THR A 265 -12.79 -18.86 26.80
N PHE A 266 -11.94 -19.05 27.79
CA PHE A 266 -10.78 -19.95 27.65
C PHE A 266 -10.67 -20.90 28.84
N PRO A 267 -10.22 -22.15 28.63
CA PRO A 267 -9.85 -23.03 29.72
C PRO A 267 -8.52 -22.58 30.33
N HIS A 268 -8.45 -22.48 31.63
CA HIS A 268 -7.24 -22.12 32.35
C HIS A 268 -6.92 -23.13 33.44
N PHE A 269 -5.63 -23.35 33.64
CA PHE A 269 -5.13 -24.03 34.82
C PHE A 269 -4.96 -23.02 35.95
N ILE A 270 -5.62 -23.25 37.06
CA ILE A 270 -5.35 -22.48 38.24
C ILE A 270 -3.94 -22.81 38.72
N SER A 271 -3.10 -21.80 38.71
CA SER A 271 -1.73 -21.91 39.16
C SER A 271 -1.67 -22.49 40.58
N TYR A 272 -0.69 -23.33 40.81
CA TYR A 272 -0.40 -24.01 42.07
C TYR A 272 -0.30 -23.09 43.30
N THR A 273 -0.35 -21.79 43.11
CA THR A 273 -0.15 -20.79 44.17
C THR A 273 -1.42 -20.02 44.55
N GLY A 274 -2.54 -20.18 43.86
CA GLY A 274 -3.84 -19.63 44.25
C GLY A 274 -3.92 -18.10 44.39
N HIS A 275 -2.98 -17.37 43.82
CA HIS A 275 -2.83 -15.94 44.12
C HIS A 275 -3.27 -14.97 43.03
N LEU A 276 -3.50 -15.43 41.82
CA LEU A 276 -4.05 -14.60 40.76
C LEU A 276 -5.57 -14.77 40.72
N THR A 277 -6.27 -13.93 41.43
CA THR A 277 -7.74 -13.87 41.42
C THR A 277 -8.28 -12.96 40.32
N GLN A 278 -7.42 -12.15 39.74
CA GLN A 278 -7.80 -11.17 38.72
C GLN A 278 -6.56 -10.74 37.91
N THR A 279 -6.79 -10.30 36.68
CA THR A 279 -5.79 -9.56 35.90
C THR A 279 -6.28 -8.14 35.67
N THR A 280 -5.39 -7.17 35.85
CA THR A 280 -5.72 -5.76 35.66
C THR A 280 -4.92 -5.24 34.48
N GLY A 281 -5.60 -4.59 33.54
CA GLY A 281 -4.99 -3.80 32.49
C GLY A 281 -5.02 -2.32 32.84
N PHE A 282 -4.01 -1.60 32.41
CA PHE A 282 -3.82 -0.17 32.65
C PHE A 282 -3.87 0.55 31.31
N PHE A 283 -4.80 1.47 31.17
CA PHE A 283 -5.12 2.09 29.90
C PHE A 283 -5.05 3.60 29.99
N PHE A 284 -4.57 4.21 28.93
CA PHE A 284 -4.57 5.64 28.76
C PHE A 284 -5.58 5.99 27.68
N ASP A 285 -6.60 6.75 28.06
CA ASP A 285 -7.47 7.38 27.11
C ASP A 285 -6.74 8.63 26.58
N PRO A 286 -6.40 8.68 25.30
CA PRO A 286 -5.71 9.82 24.73
C PRO A 286 -6.58 11.07 24.69
N GLY A 287 -7.83 10.95 25.11
CA GLY A 287 -8.85 11.92 24.82
C GLY A 287 -9.27 11.85 23.35
N GLU A 288 -10.12 12.77 22.97
CA GLU A 288 -10.54 12.85 21.58
C GLU A 288 -9.85 14.02 20.89
N PRO A 289 -9.43 13.86 19.65
CA PRO A 289 -8.90 14.96 18.89
C PRO A 289 -9.95 16.06 18.75
N GLY A 290 -9.51 17.28 18.91
CA GLY A 290 -10.21 18.43 18.41
C GLY A 290 -10.02 18.55 16.91
N TYR A 291 -10.73 19.46 16.33
CA TYR A 291 -10.64 19.73 14.92
C TYR A 291 -10.52 21.23 14.69
N THR A 292 -9.70 21.62 13.73
CA THR A 292 -9.71 22.96 13.15
C THR A 292 -9.97 22.87 11.67
N PHE A 293 -10.51 23.90 11.11
CA PHE A 293 -10.75 23.96 9.68
C PHE A 293 -10.17 25.25 9.11
N ASN A 294 -9.13 25.11 8.29
CA ASN A 294 -8.50 26.25 7.65
C ASN A 294 -9.24 26.59 6.34
N VAL A 295 -10.23 27.49 6.45
CA VAL A 295 -11.02 27.98 5.31
C VAL A 295 -10.12 28.50 4.18
N THR A 296 -9.07 29.23 4.50
CA THR A 296 -8.17 29.83 3.50
C THR A 296 -7.42 28.75 2.70
N GLU A 297 -6.89 27.75 3.38
CA GLU A 297 -6.16 26.64 2.73
C GLU A 297 -7.13 25.75 1.94
N ALA A 298 -8.30 25.46 2.48
CA ALA A 298 -9.33 24.71 1.78
C ALA A 298 -9.79 25.44 0.49
N THR A 299 -9.99 26.76 0.58
CA THR A 299 -10.33 27.60 -0.58
C THR A 299 -9.20 27.55 -1.63
N ARG A 300 -7.94 27.67 -1.20
CA ARG A 300 -6.78 27.57 -2.08
C ARG A 300 -6.70 26.19 -2.76
N LEU A 301 -6.95 25.12 -2.02
CA LEU A 301 -6.96 23.76 -2.55
C LEU A 301 -8.04 23.58 -3.62
N VAL A 302 -9.26 24.08 -3.36
CA VAL A 302 -10.37 24.03 -4.31
C VAL A 302 -10.02 24.81 -5.57
N ASP A 303 -9.55 26.05 -5.44
CA ASP A 303 -9.17 26.89 -6.58
C ASP A 303 -8.08 26.20 -7.44
N LEU A 304 -7.07 25.63 -6.78
CA LEU A 304 -6.00 24.90 -7.49
C LEU A 304 -6.55 23.69 -8.26
N ARG A 305 -7.41 22.89 -7.63
CA ARG A 305 -8.00 21.70 -8.26
C ARG A 305 -8.92 22.07 -9.42
N LEU A 306 -9.74 23.10 -9.25
CA LEU A 306 -10.60 23.60 -10.32
C LEU A 306 -9.79 24.11 -11.52
N ARG A 307 -8.68 24.81 -11.27
CA ARG A 307 -7.76 25.26 -12.34
C ARG A 307 -7.06 24.10 -13.05
N SER A 308 -6.86 22.96 -12.39
CA SER A 308 -6.31 21.76 -13.00
C SER A 308 -7.34 20.93 -13.77
N GLY A 309 -8.60 21.38 -13.83
CA GLY A 309 -9.68 20.71 -14.57
C GLY A 309 -10.34 19.56 -13.83
N MET A 310 -10.08 19.38 -12.53
CA MET A 310 -10.75 18.36 -11.72
C MET A 310 -12.22 18.72 -11.48
N THR A 311 -13.10 17.75 -11.70
CA THR A 311 -14.56 17.89 -11.54
C THR A 311 -15.12 16.97 -10.46
N GLU A 312 -14.28 16.17 -9.81
CA GLU A 312 -14.69 15.29 -8.73
C GLU A 312 -14.97 16.07 -7.45
N PRO A 313 -15.93 15.62 -6.63
CA PRO A 313 -16.19 16.22 -5.31
C PRO A 313 -14.93 16.20 -4.44
N ILE A 314 -14.74 17.25 -3.66
CA ILE A 314 -13.62 17.41 -2.74
C ILE A 314 -14.17 17.30 -1.33
N THR A 315 -13.94 16.15 -0.69
CA THR A 315 -14.26 15.95 0.72
C THR A 315 -13.14 16.55 1.55
N PHE A 316 -13.53 17.34 2.54
CA PHE A 316 -12.59 17.91 3.49
C PHE A 316 -12.59 17.07 4.75
N GLU A 317 -11.40 16.86 5.24
CA GLU A 317 -11.19 16.41 6.60
C GLU A 317 -10.75 17.64 7.39
N PRO A 318 -11.28 17.85 8.60
CA PRO A 318 -10.75 18.89 9.47
C PRO A 318 -9.30 18.58 9.80
N ASP A 319 -8.50 19.62 9.96
CA ASP A 319 -7.17 19.46 10.51
C ASP A 319 -7.31 18.96 11.96
N LEU A 320 -6.76 17.79 12.24
CA LEU A 320 -6.78 17.22 13.56
C LEU A 320 -5.93 18.09 14.49
N VAL A 321 -6.54 18.51 15.58
CA VAL A 321 -5.83 19.03 16.74
C VAL A 321 -5.72 17.87 17.70
N PRO A 322 -4.57 17.19 17.75
CA PRO A 322 -4.44 16.08 18.66
C PRO A 322 -4.69 16.58 20.10
N PRO A 323 -5.25 15.74 20.96
CA PRO A 323 -5.20 16.03 22.38
C PRO A 323 -3.74 16.22 22.78
N PRO A 324 -3.45 16.95 23.87
CA PRO A 324 -2.09 17.02 24.37
C PRO A 324 -1.56 15.60 24.52
N PRO A 325 -0.29 15.35 24.20
CA PRO A 325 0.28 14.02 24.30
C PRO A 325 0.12 13.47 25.71
N ILE A 326 -0.05 12.18 25.84
CA ILE A 326 0.07 11.49 27.12
C ILE A 326 1.50 11.73 27.60
N THR A 327 1.62 12.46 28.70
CA THR A 327 2.93 12.83 29.27
C THR A 327 3.26 11.94 30.47
N PRO A 328 4.53 11.86 30.89
CA PRO A 328 4.90 11.15 32.11
C PRO A 328 4.07 11.54 33.32
N SER A 329 3.60 12.78 33.41
CA SER A 329 2.74 13.25 34.50
C SER A 329 1.41 12.48 34.65
N LEU A 330 0.93 11.84 33.58
CA LEU A 330 -0.25 10.97 33.61
C LEU A 330 0.11 9.53 34.01
N LEU A 331 1.29 9.05 33.64
CA LEU A 331 1.82 7.72 33.94
C LEU A 331 2.30 7.60 35.42
N LEU A 332 3.02 8.61 35.92
CA LEU A 332 3.74 8.49 37.18
C LEU A 332 2.84 8.16 38.38
N PRO A 333 1.69 8.79 38.61
CA PRO A 333 0.87 8.50 39.78
C PRO A 333 0.45 7.02 39.90
N PRO A 334 -0.09 6.36 38.86
CA PRO A 334 -0.43 4.95 38.94
C PRO A 334 0.80 4.04 39.03
N LEU A 335 1.90 4.39 38.35
CA LEU A 335 3.14 3.63 38.39
C LEU A 335 3.75 3.64 39.80
N GLU A 336 3.88 4.82 40.41
CA GLU A 336 4.40 4.96 41.77
C GLU A 336 3.50 4.29 42.80
N ALA A 337 2.19 4.40 42.66
CA ALA A 337 1.24 3.71 43.53
C ALA A 337 1.45 2.19 43.45
N ARG A 338 1.63 1.63 42.22
CA ARG A 338 1.84 0.19 42.02
C ARG A 338 3.20 -0.27 42.57
N LEU A 339 4.26 0.50 42.36
CA LEU A 339 5.58 0.20 42.93
C LEU A 339 5.58 0.22 44.46
N ALA A 340 4.84 1.15 45.08
CA ALA A 340 4.73 1.28 46.53
C ALA A 340 3.98 0.11 47.21
N GLU A 341 3.24 -0.70 46.46
CA GLU A 341 2.60 -1.93 47.01
C GLU A 341 3.62 -3.05 47.28
N PHE A 342 4.82 -2.96 46.72
CA PHE A 342 5.86 -3.96 46.97
C PHE A 342 6.52 -3.68 48.34
N PRO A 343 6.62 -4.70 49.21
CA PRO A 343 7.08 -4.49 50.59
C PRO A 343 8.60 -4.23 50.73
N GLY A 344 9.34 -4.46 49.66
CA GLY A 344 10.79 -4.27 49.61
C GLY A 344 11.23 -2.99 48.89
N VAL A 345 12.40 -3.05 48.28
CA VAL A 345 12.95 -1.96 47.48
C VAL A 345 12.68 -2.25 46.00
N THR A 346 12.08 -1.29 45.31
CA THR A 346 11.97 -1.25 43.87
C THR A 346 13.02 -0.29 43.30
N SER A 347 13.63 -0.67 42.19
CA SER A 347 14.57 0.17 41.44
C SER A 347 14.23 0.07 39.97
N ILE A 348 13.89 1.18 39.35
CA ILE A 348 13.41 1.21 37.98
C ILE A 348 13.96 2.40 37.20
N LEU A 349 14.35 2.17 35.96
CA LEU A 349 14.69 3.17 34.97
C LEU A 349 13.90 2.89 33.71
N VAL A 350 13.26 3.90 33.15
CA VAL A 350 12.54 3.83 31.85
C VAL A 350 12.97 5.02 31.02
N LYS A 351 13.42 4.74 29.80
CA LYS A 351 13.90 5.74 28.84
C LYS A 351 13.34 5.51 27.46
N ASN A 352 12.87 6.56 26.82
CA ASN A 352 12.54 6.54 25.40
C ASN A 352 13.84 6.61 24.58
N LEU A 353 14.11 5.63 23.74
CA LEU A 353 15.36 5.55 22.99
C LEU A 353 15.39 6.41 21.74
N ASP A 354 14.25 6.78 21.18
CA ASP A 354 14.18 7.67 20.02
C ASP A 354 14.46 9.13 20.41
N THR A 355 13.90 9.55 21.55
CA THR A 355 14.02 10.93 22.00
C THR A 355 15.15 11.14 23.02
N GLY A 356 15.62 10.06 23.64
CA GLY A 356 16.53 10.10 24.77
C GLY A 356 15.89 10.58 26.08
N GLU A 357 14.56 10.76 26.10
CA GLU A 357 13.84 11.26 27.29
C GLU A 357 13.81 10.20 28.38
N MET A 358 14.20 10.62 29.60
CA MET A 358 14.02 9.83 30.81
C MET A 358 12.56 9.94 31.27
N ILE A 359 11.80 8.87 31.09
CA ILE A 359 10.38 8.80 31.44
C ILE A 359 10.21 8.69 32.96
N TYR A 360 10.98 7.79 33.58
CA TYR A 360 10.96 7.58 34.99
C TYR A 360 12.25 6.96 35.49
N GLU A 361 12.72 7.38 36.67
CA GLU A 361 13.80 6.71 37.39
C GLU A 361 13.60 6.79 38.91
N SER A 362 13.88 5.69 39.58
CA SER A 362 13.83 5.59 41.03
C SER A 362 14.83 4.55 41.54
N ASN A 363 15.63 4.87 42.53
CA ASN A 363 16.60 3.99 43.18
C ASN A 363 17.63 3.35 42.25
N VAL A 364 17.87 3.92 41.08
CA VAL A 364 18.63 3.30 39.98
C VAL A 364 20.13 3.17 40.25
N ASP A 365 20.64 3.94 41.19
CA ASP A 365 22.05 3.94 41.57
C ASP A 365 22.35 3.02 42.79
N TYR A 366 21.33 2.31 43.28
CA TYR A 366 21.56 1.25 44.25
C TYR A 366 22.38 0.13 43.65
N VAL A 367 23.45 -0.26 44.35
CA VAL A 367 24.18 -1.49 44.00
C VAL A 367 23.30 -2.67 44.42
N LEU A 368 22.96 -3.49 43.49
CA LEU A 368 22.16 -4.70 43.68
C LEU A 368 22.93 -5.94 43.21
N SER A 369 22.44 -7.10 43.58
CA SER A 369 22.95 -8.36 43.01
C SER A 369 22.76 -8.34 41.50
N GLY A 370 23.85 -8.51 40.75
CA GLY A 370 23.84 -8.46 39.27
C GLY A 370 23.20 -9.69 38.62
N MET A 371 23.15 -10.80 39.39
CA MET A 371 22.48 -12.03 39.00
C MET A 371 22.94 -12.52 37.62
N SER A 372 22.01 -13.00 36.80
CA SER A 372 22.27 -13.36 35.39
C SER A 372 22.21 -12.19 34.42
N ILE A 373 21.85 -10.99 34.89
CA ILE A 373 21.77 -9.80 34.03
C ILE A 373 23.17 -9.37 33.57
N VAL A 374 24.19 -9.53 34.45
CA VAL A 374 25.58 -9.23 34.09
C VAL A 374 26.14 -10.09 32.94
N LYS A 375 25.43 -11.12 32.51
CA LYS A 375 25.78 -11.93 31.33
C LYS A 375 25.77 -11.11 30.04
N ILE A 376 25.03 -9.99 29.99
CA ILE A 376 25.11 -9.02 28.88
C ILE A 376 26.55 -8.51 28.75
N GLY A 377 27.21 -8.21 29.86
CA GLY A 377 28.63 -7.82 29.86
C GLY A 377 29.57 -8.93 29.37
N ILE A 378 29.23 -10.22 29.62
CA ILE A 378 29.98 -11.34 29.05
C ILE A 378 29.84 -11.34 27.52
N MET A 379 28.64 -11.16 27.00
CA MET A 379 28.41 -11.08 25.55
C MET A 379 29.26 -9.97 24.92
N VAL A 380 29.24 -8.78 25.46
CA VAL A 380 30.07 -7.64 24.98
C VAL A 380 31.56 -8.00 24.99
N GLU A 381 32.07 -8.64 26.06
CA GLU A 381 33.47 -9.04 26.13
C GLU A 381 33.80 -10.15 25.14
N VAL A 382 32.88 -11.07 24.87
CA VAL A 382 33.07 -12.14 23.86
C VAL A 382 33.23 -11.50 22.47
N TYR A 383 32.33 -10.66 22.06
CA TYR A 383 32.45 -9.96 20.76
C TYR A 383 33.73 -9.12 20.71
N ARG A 384 34.07 -8.43 21.80
CA ARG A 384 35.32 -7.67 21.88
C ARG A 384 36.55 -8.58 21.74
N HIS A 385 36.53 -9.79 22.32
CA HIS A 385 37.63 -10.74 22.27
C HIS A 385 37.86 -11.30 20.85
N PHE A 386 36.77 -11.57 20.13
CA PHE A 386 36.80 -12.10 18.76
C PHE A 386 36.90 -11.03 17.67
N GLY A 387 36.90 -9.75 18.03
CA GLY A 387 37.02 -8.65 17.04
C GLY A 387 35.75 -8.32 16.29
N GLY A 388 34.60 -8.63 16.88
CA GLY A 388 33.27 -8.28 16.34
C GLY A 388 32.52 -9.41 15.64
N GLU A 389 33.17 -10.52 15.33
CA GLU A 389 32.56 -11.68 14.70
C GLU A 389 32.78 -12.93 15.54
N VAL A 390 31.77 -13.73 15.73
CA VAL A 390 31.82 -14.98 16.48
C VAL A 390 31.46 -16.16 15.57
N ASP A 391 32.02 -17.34 15.85
CA ASP A 391 31.64 -18.54 15.14
C ASP A 391 30.28 -19.08 15.60
N ALA A 392 29.68 -19.98 14.82
CA ALA A 392 28.34 -20.49 15.08
C ALA A 392 28.22 -21.21 16.45
N GLN A 393 29.29 -21.83 16.96
CA GLN A 393 29.27 -22.47 18.27
C GLN A 393 29.23 -21.41 19.38
N THR A 394 30.10 -20.41 19.29
CA THR A 394 30.14 -19.29 20.23
C THR A 394 28.82 -18.53 20.22
N HIS A 395 28.23 -18.27 19.03
CA HIS A 395 26.92 -17.66 18.89
C HIS A 395 25.85 -18.48 19.63
N GLN A 396 25.78 -19.79 19.41
CA GLN A 396 24.80 -20.64 20.10
C GLN A 396 24.97 -20.60 21.62
N GLU A 397 26.22 -20.62 22.11
CA GLU A 397 26.51 -20.50 23.55
C GLU A 397 26.06 -19.13 24.11
N LEU A 398 26.15 -18.06 23.33
CA LEU A 398 25.61 -16.74 23.70
C LEU A 398 24.06 -16.76 23.77
N VAL A 399 23.40 -17.36 22.80
CA VAL A 399 21.93 -17.55 22.80
C VAL A 399 21.50 -18.36 24.02
N ASP A 400 22.15 -19.49 24.31
CA ASP A 400 21.82 -20.31 25.47
C ASP A 400 22.09 -19.60 26.80
N MET A 401 23.16 -18.79 26.87
CA MET A 401 23.52 -18.00 28.05
C MET A 401 22.51 -16.89 28.34
N LEU A 402 22.03 -16.20 27.30
CA LEU A 402 21.09 -15.08 27.44
C LEU A 402 19.62 -15.50 27.37
N GLY A 403 19.33 -16.68 26.86
CA GLY A 403 17.99 -17.23 26.77
C GLY A 403 17.30 -17.45 28.12
N SER A 404 16.09 -18.01 28.07
CA SER A 404 15.23 -18.25 29.24
C SER A 404 15.85 -19.16 30.29
N GLU A 405 16.57 -20.19 29.88
CA GLU A 405 17.29 -21.11 30.78
C GLU A 405 18.49 -20.45 31.44
N SER A 406 18.97 -19.35 30.89
CA SER A 406 20.08 -18.57 31.46
C SER A 406 21.30 -19.45 31.79
N CYS A 407 21.76 -20.26 30.81
CA CYS A 407 22.76 -21.29 30.93
C CYS A 407 24.04 -20.84 31.64
N ASN A 408 24.25 -21.22 32.91
CA ASN A 408 25.48 -20.95 33.67
C ASN A 408 26.71 -21.71 33.11
N PRO A 409 26.61 -22.99 32.73
CA PRO A 409 27.72 -23.69 32.08
C PRO A 409 28.17 -22.99 30.78
N CYS A 410 27.24 -22.45 29.98
CA CYS A 410 27.55 -21.69 28.75
C CYS A 410 28.33 -20.41 29.12
N ALA A 411 27.86 -19.66 30.09
CA ALA A 411 28.55 -18.46 30.57
C ALA A 411 30.00 -18.80 31.03
N ASN A 412 30.17 -19.88 31.77
CA ASN A 412 31.50 -20.30 32.26
C ASN A 412 32.43 -20.75 31.13
N ARG A 413 31.93 -21.42 30.07
CA ARG A 413 32.73 -21.74 28.88
C ARG A 413 33.16 -20.49 28.13
N LEU A 414 32.23 -19.53 27.92
CA LEU A 414 32.54 -18.26 27.29
C LEU A 414 33.55 -17.45 28.09
N LEU A 415 33.40 -17.40 29.43
CA LEU A 415 34.39 -16.78 30.33
C LEU A 415 35.76 -17.48 30.20
N ALA A 416 35.82 -18.82 30.16
CA ALA A 416 37.06 -19.54 29.98
C ALA A 416 37.70 -19.23 28.61
N THR A 417 36.92 -19.12 27.56
CA THR A 417 37.38 -18.74 26.21
C THR A 417 38.04 -17.39 26.22
N VAL A 418 37.33 -16.34 26.68
CA VAL A 418 37.91 -14.99 26.74
C VAL A 418 39.06 -14.90 27.75
N GLY A 419 39.06 -15.74 28.77
CA GLY A 419 40.08 -15.82 29.79
C GLY A 419 41.34 -16.65 29.43
N GLY A 420 41.41 -17.20 28.19
CA GLY A 420 42.54 -18.01 27.76
C GLY A 420 42.61 -19.37 28.47
N GLY A 421 41.47 -19.97 28.74
CA GLY A 421 41.30 -21.27 29.44
C GLY A 421 40.93 -21.14 30.92
N SER A 422 40.81 -19.92 31.45
CA SER A 422 40.41 -19.65 32.85
C SER A 422 39.16 -18.80 32.93
N ALA A 423 38.07 -19.37 33.40
CA ALA A 423 36.81 -18.63 33.56
C ALA A 423 36.96 -17.48 34.59
N SER A 424 37.77 -17.63 35.63
CA SER A 424 38.04 -16.51 36.58
C SER A 424 38.82 -15.38 35.92
N ALA A 425 39.80 -15.67 35.04
CA ALA A 425 40.49 -14.66 34.27
C ALA A 425 39.54 -13.97 33.26
N GLY A 426 38.57 -14.71 32.73
CA GLY A 426 37.50 -14.15 31.89
C GLY A 426 36.60 -13.20 32.65
N ALA A 427 36.13 -13.58 33.82
CA ALA A 427 35.33 -12.73 34.70
C ALA A 427 36.04 -11.40 35.00
N GLN A 428 37.35 -11.44 35.26
CA GLN A 428 38.16 -10.25 35.44
C GLN A 428 38.20 -9.38 34.18
N LYS A 429 38.33 -9.96 32.97
CA LYS A 429 38.33 -9.24 31.71
C LYS A 429 36.97 -8.56 31.47
N VAL A 430 35.86 -9.28 31.69
CA VAL A 430 34.50 -8.69 31.62
C VAL A 430 34.41 -7.47 32.52
N THR A 431 34.77 -7.59 33.83
CA THR A 431 34.77 -6.49 34.75
C THR A 431 35.62 -5.31 34.27
N ASN A 432 36.81 -5.56 33.77
CA ASN A 432 37.70 -4.52 33.27
C ASN A 432 37.13 -3.83 32.01
N THR A 433 36.47 -4.55 31.14
CA THR A 433 35.82 -3.98 29.95
C THR A 433 34.63 -3.13 30.35
N MET A 434 33.77 -3.59 31.24
CA MET A 434 32.64 -2.82 31.76
C MET A 434 33.11 -1.52 32.43
N ARG A 435 34.14 -1.57 33.23
CA ARG A 435 34.71 -0.35 33.87
C ARG A 435 35.27 0.65 32.84
N ARG A 436 35.88 0.18 31.76
CA ARG A 436 36.33 1.05 30.66
C ARG A 436 35.18 1.74 29.96
N LEU A 437 34.02 1.09 29.91
CA LEU A 437 32.77 1.65 29.38
C LEU A 437 32.07 2.57 30.41
N GLY A 438 32.68 2.84 31.60
CA GLY A 438 32.14 3.73 32.59
C GLY A 438 31.25 3.06 33.65
N LEU A 439 31.03 1.74 33.58
CA LEU A 439 30.20 0.98 34.51
C LEU A 439 31.00 0.63 35.77
N ALA A 440 31.17 1.58 36.66
CA ALA A 440 32.12 1.50 37.78
C ALA A 440 31.74 0.47 38.86
N ASN A 441 30.44 0.27 39.08
CA ASN A 441 29.92 -0.67 40.07
C ASN A 441 29.75 -2.09 39.53
N PHE A 442 29.80 -2.25 38.18
CA PHE A 442 29.75 -3.57 37.57
C PHE A 442 30.93 -4.43 38.05
N TYR A 443 30.60 -5.60 38.57
CA TYR A 443 31.61 -6.50 39.09
C TYR A 443 31.19 -7.97 38.89
N LEU A 444 32.06 -8.76 38.28
CA LEU A 444 31.96 -10.19 38.15
C LEU A 444 33.27 -10.78 38.65
N CYS A 445 33.28 -11.35 39.86
CA CYS A 445 34.51 -11.81 40.51
C CYS A 445 34.89 -13.24 40.20
N ALA A 446 33.92 -14.07 39.80
CA ALA A 446 34.12 -15.53 39.63
C ALA A 446 33.12 -16.05 38.59
N PRO A 447 33.37 -17.30 38.07
CA PRO A 447 32.39 -18.00 37.29
C PRO A 447 31.08 -18.26 38.03
N PHE A 448 30.01 -18.48 37.28
CA PHE A 448 28.70 -18.81 37.84
C PHE A 448 28.72 -20.22 38.46
N ARG A 449 27.98 -20.39 39.56
CA ARG A 449 27.80 -21.71 40.17
C ARG A 449 26.98 -22.60 39.24
N VAL A 450 27.42 -23.87 39.12
CA VAL A 450 26.71 -24.91 38.42
C VAL A 450 26.26 -25.93 39.45
N VAL A 451 24.98 -26.25 39.50
CA VAL A 451 24.38 -27.11 40.52
C VAL A 451 25.01 -28.52 40.54
N GLU A 452 25.49 -28.99 39.44
CA GLU A 452 26.14 -30.30 39.30
C GLU A 452 27.61 -30.34 39.82
N LEU A 453 28.17 -29.19 40.14
CA LEU A 453 29.54 -29.03 40.61
C LEU A 453 29.59 -28.36 42.00
N TRP A 454 28.73 -28.80 42.92
CA TRP A 454 28.88 -28.44 44.35
C TRP A 454 30.12 -29.11 44.90
N ASP A 455 31.29 -28.68 44.45
CA ASP A 455 32.57 -28.95 45.09
C ASP A 455 32.90 -27.72 45.96
N ASP A 456 33.08 -27.95 47.25
CA ASP A 456 33.42 -26.93 48.28
C ASP A 456 34.73 -26.17 47.97
N ARG A 457 35.35 -26.40 46.84
CA ARG A 457 36.58 -25.78 46.35
C ARG A 457 36.41 -24.56 45.49
N ALA A 458 35.20 -24.03 45.33
CA ALA A 458 34.95 -22.78 44.60
C ALA A 458 35.29 -21.52 45.39
N GLU A 459 36.12 -21.59 46.40
CA GLU A 459 36.68 -20.46 47.13
C GLU A 459 37.91 -19.84 46.48
N THR A 460 38.05 -19.77 45.23
CA THR A 460 38.91 -18.75 44.64
C THR A 460 38.05 -17.52 44.30
N VAL A 461 37.45 -16.96 45.31
CA VAL A 461 36.88 -15.64 45.23
C VAL A 461 38.02 -14.68 44.89
N TRP A 462 37.97 -14.15 43.68
CA TRP A 462 38.89 -13.09 43.31
C TRP A 462 38.59 -11.87 44.16
N THR A 463 39.38 -11.62 45.19
CA THR A 463 39.33 -10.41 45.98
C THR A 463 40.02 -9.29 45.22
N ALA A 464 39.30 -8.69 44.23
CA ALA A 464 39.60 -7.31 43.90
C ALA A 464 39.38 -6.51 45.15
N ALA A 465 40.33 -5.66 45.47
CA ALA A 465 40.24 -4.81 46.65
C ALA A 465 38.87 -4.14 46.69
N ALA A 466 38.12 -4.35 47.77
CA ALA A 466 36.81 -3.74 48.03
C ALA A 466 36.87 -2.20 48.12
N GLY A 467 38.03 -1.61 47.79
CA GLY A 467 38.31 -0.22 47.89
C GLY A 467 37.87 0.69 46.74
N ASP A 468 37.43 0.11 45.61
CA ASP A 468 37.12 0.89 44.38
C ASP A 468 35.62 1.08 44.12
N LEU A 469 34.77 0.77 45.09
CA LEU A 469 33.34 0.91 44.95
C LEU A 469 32.88 2.32 45.32
N VAL A 470 32.27 3.00 44.39
CA VAL A 470 31.67 4.33 44.65
C VAL A 470 30.23 4.10 45.09
N PHE A 471 30.03 3.97 46.40
CA PHE A 471 28.66 4.04 46.95
C PHE A 471 28.48 5.24 47.85
N SER A 472 27.23 5.67 48.02
CA SER A 472 26.87 6.53 49.12
C SER A 472 26.89 5.73 50.44
N GLN A 473 27.24 6.34 51.55
CA GLN A 473 27.23 5.72 52.89
C GLN A 473 25.86 5.13 53.29
N GLU A 474 24.78 5.62 52.72
CA GLU A 474 23.42 5.09 52.92
C GLU A 474 23.21 3.71 52.31
N GLN A 475 23.93 3.37 51.26
CA GLN A 475 23.81 2.07 50.58
C GLN A 475 24.53 0.91 51.28
N GLU A 476 25.39 1.15 52.22
CA GLU A 476 26.06 0.06 52.94
C GLU A 476 25.11 -0.80 53.81
N GLN A 477 23.87 -0.34 54.00
CA GLN A 477 22.94 -0.98 54.92
C GLN A 477 21.69 -1.59 54.25
N THR A 478 21.16 -0.99 53.15
CA THR A 478 19.93 -1.48 52.50
C THR A 478 19.76 -0.86 51.11
N PRO A 479 19.52 -1.58 50.00
CA PRO A 479 19.49 -3.05 49.94
C PRO A 479 20.88 -3.70 50.06
N ARG A 480 20.91 -4.93 50.57
CA ARG A 480 22.12 -5.75 50.54
C ARG A 480 22.31 -6.39 49.16
N TYR A 481 23.53 -6.72 48.79
CA TYR A 481 23.85 -7.23 47.44
C TYR A 481 24.94 -8.33 47.46
N ASP A 482 25.02 -9.10 46.40
CA ASP A 482 26.12 -10.04 46.15
C ASP A 482 27.41 -9.24 45.87
N ARG A 483 28.40 -9.41 46.76
CA ARG A 483 29.68 -8.70 46.62
C ARG A 483 30.50 -9.18 45.41
N CYS A 484 30.18 -10.35 44.86
CA CYS A 484 30.88 -10.96 43.74
C CYS A 484 30.23 -10.70 42.39
N VAL A 485 28.89 -10.69 42.34
CA VAL A 485 28.12 -10.48 41.13
C VAL A 485 27.16 -9.30 41.37
N ARG A 486 27.55 -8.14 40.89
CA ARG A 486 26.78 -6.91 41.16
C ARG A 486 26.84 -5.90 40.03
N ALA A 487 25.86 -5.04 39.98
CA ALA A 487 25.78 -3.84 39.18
C ALA A 487 24.70 -2.90 39.76
N THR A 488 24.61 -1.70 39.24
CA THR A 488 23.42 -0.88 39.45
C THR A 488 22.42 -1.05 38.31
N PRO A 489 21.12 -0.88 38.57
CA PRO A 489 20.11 -0.85 37.49
C PRO A 489 20.41 0.16 36.38
N ARG A 490 20.97 1.32 36.76
CA ARG A 490 21.43 2.33 35.79
C ARG A 490 22.53 1.79 34.88
N GLU A 491 23.58 1.20 35.47
CA GLU A 491 24.70 0.68 34.67
C GLU A 491 24.26 -0.43 33.71
N MET A 492 23.30 -1.25 34.12
CA MET A 492 22.78 -2.29 33.22
C MET A 492 21.89 -1.71 32.11
N ALA A 493 21.13 -0.65 32.42
CA ALA A 493 20.41 0.14 31.42
C ALA A 493 21.38 0.80 30.41
N ASP A 494 22.41 1.48 30.95
CA ASP A 494 23.44 2.15 30.14
C ASP A 494 24.13 1.15 29.18
N LEU A 495 24.45 -0.06 29.67
CA LEU A 495 25.05 -1.10 28.82
C LEU A 495 24.15 -1.51 27.66
N VAL A 496 22.88 -1.70 27.93
CA VAL A 496 21.90 -2.08 26.90
C VAL A 496 21.67 -0.90 25.93
N GLU A 497 21.63 0.31 26.43
CA GLU A 497 21.57 1.52 25.60
C GLU A 497 22.81 1.68 24.72
N MET A 498 24.02 1.40 25.24
CA MET A 498 25.24 1.43 24.44
C MET A 498 25.20 0.43 23.26
N ILE A 499 24.62 -0.79 23.49
CA ILE A 499 24.42 -1.77 22.43
C ILE A 499 23.42 -1.25 21.41
N TYR A 500 22.31 -0.64 21.85
CA TYR A 500 21.31 -0.07 20.96
C TYR A 500 21.87 1.11 20.13
N SER A 501 22.55 2.06 20.79
CA SER A 501 23.13 3.21 20.08
C SER A 501 24.16 2.76 19.03
N CYS A 502 24.87 1.66 19.31
CA CYS A 502 25.81 1.07 18.35
C CYS A 502 25.10 0.57 17.09
N THR A 503 23.85 0.10 17.16
CA THR A 503 23.09 -0.26 15.94
C THR A 503 22.79 0.96 15.06
N GLN A 504 22.81 2.16 15.66
CA GLN A 504 22.61 3.43 14.96
C GLN A 504 23.94 4.06 14.47
N ASP A 505 25.03 3.31 14.50
CA ASP A 505 26.39 3.74 14.11
C ASP A 505 27.00 4.80 15.06
N GLU A 506 26.55 4.85 16.32
CA GLU A 506 26.98 5.84 17.31
C GLU A 506 27.16 5.25 18.73
N GLY A 507 27.58 6.06 19.66
CA GLY A 507 27.63 5.74 21.08
C GLY A 507 28.97 5.19 21.58
N LEU A 508 29.08 5.16 22.94
CA LEU A 508 30.33 4.89 23.64
C LEU A 508 30.96 3.54 23.33
N LEU A 509 30.15 2.51 23.03
CA LEU A 509 30.67 1.18 22.70
C LEU A 509 31.50 1.20 21.41
N ARG A 510 31.03 1.92 20.39
CA ARG A 510 31.75 2.15 19.15
C ARG A 510 32.97 3.05 19.33
N ASP A 511 32.82 4.12 20.10
CA ASP A 511 33.90 5.05 20.37
C ASP A 511 35.06 4.38 21.09
N ALA A 512 34.75 3.49 22.04
CA ALA A 512 35.77 2.76 22.78
C ALA A 512 36.44 1.65 21.95
N TYR A 513 35.71 1.04 20.99
CA TYR A 513 36.18 -0.11 20.19
C TYR A 513 35.72 -0.01 18.73
N PRO A 514 36.15 1.02 17.97
CA PRO A 514 35.59 1.31 16.63
C PRO A 514 35.85 0.24 15.58
N ASN A 515 36.81 -0.65 15.80
CA ASN A 515 37.14 -1.73 14.87
C ASN A 515 36.53 -3.08 15.30
N VAL A 516 35.67 -3.09 16.30
CA VAL A 516 35.09 -4.29 16.89
C VAL A 516 33.57 -4.27 16.72
N PHE A 517 32.94 -3.20 17.18
CA PHE A 517 31.49 -3.12 17.18
C PHE A 517 31.02 -2.33 15.97
N SER A 518 30.51 -3.04 14.97
CA SER A 518 29.76 -2.46 13.86
C SER A 518 28.26 -2.41 14.19
N PRO A 519 27.43 -1.66 13.45
CA PRO A 519 25.99 -1.75 13.59
C PRO A 519 25.46 -3.18 13.51
N GLU A 520 25.95 -3.96 12.56
CA GLU A 520 25.56 -5.36 12.36
C GLU A 520 25.93 -6.25 13.56
N THR A 521 27.12 -6.04 14.14
CA THR A 521 27.54 -6.76 15.36
C THR A 521 26.60 -6.43 16.53
N CYS A 522 26.17 -5.17 16.64
CA CYS A 522 25.29 -4.74 17.71
C CYS A 522 23.85 -5.18 17.48
N GLU A 523 23.39 -5.23 16.22
CA GLU A 523 22.10 -5.84 15.86
C GLU A 523 22.07 -7.33 16.23
N GLU A 524 23.13 -8.07 15.94
CA GLU A 524 23.25 -9.48 16.36
C GLU A 524 23.17 -9.64 17.88
N MET A 525 23.81 -8.76 18.65
CA MET A 525 23.68 -8.78 20.11
C MET A 525 22.24 -8.50 20.59
N ILE A 526 21.53 -7.58 19.94
CA ILE A 526 20.11 -7.32 20.22
C ILE A 526 19.28 -8.55 19.88
N ASP A 527 19.55 -9.23 18.75
CA ASP A 527 18.81 -10.43 18.33
C ASP A 527 19.06 -11.60 19.28
N ILE A 528 20.28 -11.77 19.78
CA ILE A 528 20.59 -12.75 20.82
C ILE A 528 19.79 -12.48 22.10
N MET A 529 19.68 -11.20 22.53
CA MET A 529 18.86 -10.83 23.67
C MET A 529 17.36 -11.05 23.40
N ALA A 530 16.91 -10.84 22.16
CA ALA A 530 15.52 -11.04 21.75
C ALA A 530 15.14 -12.53 21.60
N ALA A 531 16.11 -13.42 21.45
CA ALA A 531 15.89 -14.87 21.47
C ALA A 531 15.49 -15.41 22.87
N ASN A 532 15.52 -14.58 23.91
CA ASN A 532 15.04 -14.92 25.24
C ASN A 532 13.50 -14.98 25.25
N ASP A 533 12.95 -16.16 25.43
CA ASP A 533 11.52 -16.45 25.41
C ASP A 533 10.85 -16.43 26.81
N LEU A 534 11.57 -15.99 27.85
CA LEU A 534 11.00 -15.84 29.18
C LEU A 534 10.04 -14.65 29.24
N ARG A 535 8.75 -14.93 29.15
CA ARG A 535 7.70 -13.91 29.11
C ARG A 535 6.89 -13.75 30.41
N ASN A 536 7.38 -14.31 31.51
CA ASN A 536 6.65 -14.31 32.79
C ASN A 536 6.98 -13.14 33.74
N MET A 537 7.82 -12.20 33.31
CA MET A 537 8.14 -10.97 34.03
C MET A 537 7.71 -9.75 33.19
N LEU A 538 8.64 -8.93 32.68
CA LEU A 538 8.27 -7.79 31.82
C LEU A 538 7.45 -8.20 30.59
N GLY A 539 7.81 -9.33 29.97
CA GLY A 539 7.07 -9.84 28.83
C GLY A 539 5.60 -10.20 29.11
N ALA A 540 5.20 -10.36 30.38
CA ALA A 540 3.81 -10.66 30.73
C ALA A 540 2.83 -9.48 30.55
N GLY A 541 3.34 -8.26 30.52
CA GLY A 541 2.55 -7.05 30.28
C GLY A 541 2.68 -6.48 28.85
N ILE A 542 3.39 -7.19 27.97
CA ILE A 542 3.72 -6.75 26.62
C ILE A 542 3.18 -7.80 25.62
N PRO A 543 2.60 -7.40 24.46
CA PRO A 543 2.15 -8.35 23.46
C PRO A 543 3.25 -9.31 23.03
N TYR A 544 2.90 -10.58 22.81
CA TYR A 544 3.90 -11.64 22.50
C TYR A 544 4.60 -11.43 21.14
N TRP A 545 3.96 -10.70 20.21
CA TRP A 545 4.50 -10.38 18.89
C TRP A 545 5.48 -9.19 18.91
N ILE A 546 5.55 -8.45 20.01
CA ILE A 546 6.48 -7.34 20.14
C ILE A 546 7.87 -7.90 20.47
N LYS A 547 8.86 -7.47 19.70
CA LYS A 547 10.25 -7.81 19.94
C LYS A 547 10.67 -7.21 21.29
N LEU A 548 11.09 -8.10 22.20
CA LEU A 548 11.63 -7.76 23.51
C LEU A 548 13.05 -8.32 23.59
N ALA A 549 14.05 -7.46 23.49
CA ALA A 549 15.45 -7.85 23.67
C ALA A 549 15.84 -7.65 25.14
N HIS A 550 15.96 -8.75 25.90
CA HIS A 550 16.05 -8.61 27.36
C HIS A 550 16.91 -9.70 28.03
N LYS A 551 17.26 -9.43 29.28
CA LYS A 551 17.85 -10.42 30.18
C LYS A 551 17.26 -10.29 31.58
N HIS A 552 16.75 -11.40 32.08
CA HIS A 552 16.28 -11.57 33.44
C HIS A 552 17.39 -12.10 34.37
N GLY A 553 17.19 -11.90 35.68
CA GLY A 553 18.05 -12.42 36.71
C GLY A 553 17.32 -12.72 38.02
N PHE A 554 17.78 -13.75 38.69
CA PHE A 554 17.27 -14.18 39.98
C PHE A 554 18.46 -14.43 40.91
N SER A 555 18.40 -13.99 42.18
CA SER A 555 19.34 -14.42 43.15
C SER A 555 19.05 -15.86 43.61
N GLY A 556 19.99 -16.48 44.24
CA GLY A 556 19.78 -17.83 44.77
C GLY A 556 18.83 -17.85 45.97
N TYR A 557 18.26 -19.02 46.26
CA TYR A 557 17.42 -19.21 47.42
C TYR A 557 18.25 -19.06 48.71
N ASP A 558 17.68 -18.33 49.71
CA ASP A 558 18.24 -18.16 51.05
C ASP A 558 19.70 -17.62 51.06
N VAL A 559 19.98 -16.67 50.18
CA VAL A 559 21.29 -16.01 50.12
C VAL A 559 21.40 -14.91 51.22
N PRO A 560 22.59 -14.67 51.78
CA PRO A 560 22.74 -13.81 52.96
C PRO A 560 22.46 -12.31 52.70
N TRP A 561 22.27 -11.91 51.44
CA TRP A 561 21.98 -10.54 51.05
C TRP A 561 20.51 -10.29 50.69
N GLY A 562 19.61 -11.24 50.96
CA GLY A 562 18.19 -11.15 50.58
C GLY A 562 17.96 -11.54 49.12
N ASP A 563 16.71 -11.66 48.74
CA ASP A 563 16.35 -12.03 47.36
C ASP A 563 16.26 -10.77 46.47
N THR A 564 16.88 -10.87 45.31
CA THR A 564 16.83 -9.88 44.23
C THR A 564 16.26 -10.52 42.98
N ARG A 565 15.35 -9.81 42.35
CA ARG A 565 14.84 -10.14 40.99
C ARG A 565 15.11 -8.94 40.12
N GLY A 566 15.40 -9.18 38.87
CA GLY A 566 15.64 -8.08 37.94
C GLY A 566 15.47 -8.50 36.49
N GLU A 567 15.17 -7.53 35.70
CA GLU A 567 15.13 -7.65 34.26
C GLU A 567 15.51 -6.32 33.61
N VAL A 568 16.31 -6.38 32.55
CA VAL A 568 16.69 -5.21 31.75
C VAL A 568 16.50 -5.56 30.29
N GLY A 569 15.98 -4.62 29.51
CA GLY A 569 15.78 -4.86 28.09
C GLY A 569 15.21 -3.66 27.33
N ILE A 570 15.09 -3.86 26.04
CA ILE A 570 14.48 -2.93 25.10
C ILE A 570 13.20 -3.56 24.56
N VAL A 571 12.13 -2.80 24.65
CA VAL A 571 10.87 -3.11 24.02
C VAL A 571 10.81 -2.34 22.71
N PHE A 572 10.73 -3.06 21.60
CA PHE A 572 10.61 -2.47 20.26
C PHE A 572 9.14 -2.26 19.92
N SER A 573 8.51 -1.33 20.64
CA SER A 573 7.11 -1.02 20.37
C SER A 573 6.95 -0.14 19.12
N PRO A 574 5.78 -0.20 18.43
CA PRO A 574 5.56 0.51 17.16
C PRO A 574 5.78 2.02 17.23
N SER A 575 5.40 2.66 18.35
CA SER A 575 5.50 4.12 18.49
C SER A 575 6.93 4.59 18.78
N ALA A 576 7.67 3.84 19.58
CA ALA A 576 9.08 4.10 19.89
C ALA A 576 9.71 2.91 20.61
N PRO A 577 10.98 2.58 20.36
CA PRO A 577 11.72 1.67 21.23
C PRO A 577 11.97 2.34 22.58
N TRP A 578 11.80 1.58 23.65
CA TRP A 578 12.07 2.07 25.00
C TRP A 578 12.83 1.06 25.82
N LEU A 579 13.71 1.59 26.65
CA LEU A 579 14.56 0.84 27.56
C LEU A 579 13.92 0.78 28.92
N ILE A 580 13.96 -0.40 29.54
CA ILE A 580 13.59 -0.60 30.93
C ILE A 580 14.67 -1.39 31.66
N SER A 581 14.99 -0.95 32.88
CA SER A 581 15.78 -1.70 33.86
C SER A 581 14.98 -1.72 35.15
N PHE A 582 14.45 -2.88 35.53
CA PHE A 582 13.57 -3.02 36.68
C PHE A 582 14.05 -4.12 37.60
N TYR A 583 14.31 -3.74 38.85
CA TYR A 583 14.79 -4.62 39.93
C TYR A 583 13.91 -4.47 41.14
N ILE A 584 13.73 -5.58 41.84
CA ILE A 584 13.11 -5.63 43.16
C ILE A 584 14.05 -6.36 44.13
N TRP A 585 14.08 -5.90 45.36
CA TRP A 585 14.84 -6.53 46.42
C TRP A 585 14.02 -6.58 47.70
N GLU A 586 14.11 -7.71 48.41
CA GLU A 586 13.48 -7.89 49.72
C GLU A 586 14.44 -8.67 50.65
N ASP A 587 14.47 -8.32 51.93
CA ASP A 587 15.20 -9.07 52.94
C ASP A 587 14.48 -10.37 53.30
N THR A 588 14.39 -11.26 52.35
CA THR A 588 13.71 -12.55 52.44
C THR A 588 14.54 -13.63 51.75
N ALA A 589 14.29 -14.91 52.12
CA ALA A 589 14.92 -16.03 51.44
C ALA A 589 14.45 -16.19 50.00
N TRP A 590 13.23 -15.74 49.66
CA TRP A 590 12.64 -15.88 48.37
C TRP A 590 11.41 -14.97 48.20
N ILE A 591 11.44 -14.08 47.21
CA ILE A 591 10.28 -13.28 46.84
C ILE A 591 9.24 -14.21 46.16
N ASN A 592 8.00 -14.18 46.67
CA ASN A 592 6.94 -15.02 46.14
C ASN A 592 6.61 -14.64 44.69
N TRP A 593 6.46 -15.65 43.80
CA TRP A 593 6.04 -15.46 42.42
C TRP A 593 4.69 -14.78 42.28
N GLY A 594 3.75 -15.05 43.22
CA GLY A 594 2.44 -14.40 43.25
C GLY A 594 2.50 -12.88 43.54
N ILE A 595 3.64 -12.36 44.00
CA ILE A 595 3.89 -10.93 44.19
C ILE A 595 4.72 -10.39 43.04
N ASN A 596 5.79 -11.09 42.71
CA ASN A 596 6.75 -10.69 41.68
C ASN A 596 6.12 -10.61 40.26
N GLN A 597 5.47 -11.67 39.82
CA GLN A 597 4.96 -11.75 38.48
C GLN A 597 3.87 -10.72 38.18
N PRO A 598 2.85 -10.50 39.03
CA PRO A 598 1.88 -9.43 38.83
C PRO A 598 2.52 -8.04 38.82
N LEU A 599 3.51 -7.80 39.67
CA LEU A 599 4.19 -6.49 39.72
C LEU A 599 4.89 -6.19 38.38
N TYR A 600 5.71 -7.11 37.87
CA TYR A 600 6.40 -6.94 36.59
C TYR A 600 5.41 -6.79 35.42
N ARG A 601 4.37 -7.62 35.39
CA ARG A 601 3.30 -7.54 34.38
C ARG A 601 2.61 -6.18 34.40
N ASP A 602 2.20 -5.71 35.57
CA ASP A 602 1.43 -4.48 35.69
C ASP A 602 2.29 -3.26 35.34
N VAL A 603 3.55 -3.24 35.79
CA VAL A 603 4.51 -2.19 35.43
C VAL A 603 4.78 -2.17 33.94
N SER A 604 5.08 -3.32 33.34
CA SER A 604 5.35 -3.38 31.90
C SER A 604 4.10 -3.08 31.06
N ASN A 605 2.91 -3.45 31.53
CA ASN A 605 1.66 -3.11 30.85
C ASN A 605 1.36 -1.61 30.90
N MET A 606 1.54 -0.96 32.07
CA MET A 606 1.40 0.49 32.16
C MET A 606 2.34 1.20 31.20
N LEU A 607 3.59 0.77 31.15
CA LEU A 607 4.60 1.36 30.27
C LEU A 607 4.29 1.10 28.82
N TYR A 608 3.96 -0.15 28.45
CA TYR A 608 3.58 -0.48 27.09
C TYR A 608 2.38 0.36 26.62
N ASN A 609 1.30 0.40 27.42
CA ASN A 609 0.12 1.17 27.09
C ASN A 609 0.32 2.69 27.20
N TYR A 610 1.36 3.14 27.90
CA TYR A 610 1.78 4.55 27.85
C TYR A 610 2.43 4.90 26.50
N PHE A 611 3.31 4.04 25.99
CA PHE A 611 3.93 4.23 24.67
C PHE A 611 2.95 3.96 23.53
N GLU A 612 2.12 2.95 23.67
CA GLU A 612 1.15 2.46 22.67
C GLU A 612 -0.31 2.80 23.06
N TRP A 613 -0.52 4.01 23.55
CA TRP A 613 -1.84 4.42 24.04
C TRP A 613 -2.95 4.35 22.99
N ALA A 614 -2.60 4.45 21.70
CA ALA A 614 -3.56 4.37 20.59
C ALA A 614 -4.05 2.94 20.34
N GLU A 615 -3.20 1.95 20.61
CA GLU A 615 -3.49 0.53 20.46
C GLU A 615 -3.09 -0.22 21.72
N PRO A 616 -3.77 0.02 22.85
CA PRO A 616 -3.38 -0.54 24.13
C PRO A 616 -3.56 -2.08 24.15
N PHE A 617 -2.68 -2.72 24.89
CA PHE A 617 -2.67 -4.15 25.10
C PHE A 617 -3.32 -4.55 26.42
N TRP A 618 -4.22 -5.52 26.37
CA TRP A 618 -4.73 -6.19 27.56
C TRP A 618 -3.80 -7.32 27.99
N PRO A 619 -3.23 -7.29 29.20
CA PRO A 619 -2.29 -8.30 29.66
C PRO A 619 -3.02 -9.58 30.04
N LEU A 620 -3.13 -10.50 29.13
CA LEU A 620 -3.68 -11.82 29.40
C LEU A 620 -2.75 -12.61 30.33
N PRO A 621 -3.29 -13.54 31.12
CA PRO A 621 -2.45 -14.49 31.82
C PRO A 621 -1.54 -15.24 30.83
N PRO A 622 -0.29 -15.60 31.22
CA PRO A 622 0.68 -16.23 30.31
C PRO A 622 0.20 -17.54 29.64
N TRP A 623 -0.81 -18.19 30.21
CA TRP A 623 -1.42 -19.42 29.70
C TRP A 623 -2.68 -19.19 28.86
N ALA A 624 -3.15 -17.95 28.76
CA ALA A 624 -4.27 -17.65 27.90
C ALA A 624 -3.85 -17.80 26.43
N PRO A 625 -4.62 -18.47 25.59
CA PRO A 625 -4.35 -18.48 24.17
C PRO A 625 -4.41 -17.04 23.64
N PRO A 626 -3.67 -16.72 22.58
CA PRO A 626 -3.85 -15.45 21.89
C PRO A 626 -5.33 -15.27 21.54
N LEU A 627 -5.85 -14.05 21.63
CA LEU A 627 -7.15 -13.73 21.08
C LEU A 627 -7.12 -14.12 19.59
N GLU A 628 -8.00 -15.02 19.15
CA GLU A 628 -8.17 -15.25 17.72
C GLU A 628 -8.64 -13.90 17.13
N GLU A 629 -7.83 -13.32 16.26
CA GLU A 629 -8.30 -12.24 15.41
C GLU A 629 -9.58 -12.77 14.75
N GLU A 630 -10.70 -12.11 15.01
CA GLU A 630 -11.93 -12.39 14.26
C GLU A 630 -11.54 -12.26 12.79
N ALA A 631 -11.44 -13.41 12.11
CA ALA A 631 -11.33 -13.41 10.67
C ALA A 631 -12.55 -12.61 10.19
N GLU A 632 -12.32 -11.41 9.68
CA GLU A 632 -13.35 -10.70 8.95
C GLU A 632 -13.90 -11.71 7.95
N GLU A 633 -15.09 -12.23 8.22
CA GLU A 633 -15.86 -12.93 7.22
C GLU A 633 -16.07 -11.92 6.09
N GLU A 634 -15.18 -11.95 5.10
CA GLU A 634 -15.47 -11.42 3.79
C GLU A 634 -16.76 -12.11 3.33
N GLY A 635 -17.85 -11.42 3.62
CA GLY A 635 -19.19 -11.83 3.23
C GLY A 635 -19.23 -11.96 1.72
N ALA A 636 -19.59 -13.16 1.30
CA ALA A 636 -19.96 -13.52 -0.06
C ALA A 636 -21.12 -12.66 -0.61
#